data_652495657a6b1bff402273b715f99263
#
_entry.id   652495657a6b1bff402273b715f99263
#
_cell.length_a   1.000
_cell.length_b   1.000
_cell.length_c   1.000
_cell.angle_alpha   90.00
_cell.angle_beta   90.00
_cell.angle_gamma   90.00
#
_symmetry.space_group_name_H-M   'P 1'
#
loop_
_entity.id
_entity.type
_entity.pdbx_description
1 polymer ?
#
loop_
_entity_poly.entity_id
_entity_poly.type
_entity_poly.pdbx_seq_one_letter_code
_entity_poly.pdbx_strand_id
1 'polypeptide(L)'
;MKTSFIFSIRRRTSRTVPAALSLLIAVASFSGCHLPGKPGEGPEVPRPEQVTNFDTLYGANCAGCHGANGQNGSAMNLANPVYQSLVDDATLRDVISSGETGTLMPAFGTKHGGTLTDAQIDAIVTGLRARWNKSNVLAGQNAPAYKAAHAGDAAKGEQAYQTACARCHEAAPQKPAEGGSIRDGSFLALVNEQTIRTTVIAGRPDLGMPDWRGLLKGRALTEDEITDVTAWLMAQKPATPGQPYPGAGQQGSAHTPMPNPVKQ
;
A
#
# COMPACT_ATOMS: atom_id res chain seq x y z
N MET A 1 -80.58 46.37 -60.21
CA MET A 1 -79.51 45.51 -59.71
C MET A 1 -78.75 46.33 -58.73
N LYS A 2 -78.89 46.03 -57.35
CA LYS A 2 -78.28 46.77 -56.30
C LYS A 2 -77.20 45.85 -55.63
N THR A 3 -75.93 46.18 -55.73
CA THR A 3 -74.81 45.46 -55.13
C THR A 3 -74.40 46.20 -53.85
N SER A 4 -74.69 45.60 -52.69
CA SER A 4 -74.24 46.11 -51.39
C SER A 4 -72.80 45.60 -51.09
N PHE A 5 -71.89 46.52 -50.87
CA PHE A 5 -70.53 46.24 -50.34
C PHE A 5 -70.57 46.33 -48.81
N ILE A 6 -70.27 45.22 -48.13
CA ILE A 6 -70.07 45.17 -46.67
C ILE A 6 -68.59 45.32 -46.40
N PHE A 7 -68.26 46.42 -45.72
CA PHE A 7 -66.91 46.74 -45.29
C PHE A 7 -66.67 46.14 -43.89
N SER A 8 -65.87 45.11 -43.82
CA SER A 8 -65.50 44.47 -42.56
C SER A 8 -64.30 45.15 -41.91
N ILE A 9 -64.49 45.82 -40.80
CA ILE A 9 -63.42 46.45 -40.00
C ILE A 9 -62.85 45.40 -39.07
N ARG A 10 -61.63 44.92 -39.41
CA ARG A 10 -60.84 44.09 -38.53
C ARG A 10 -60.18 44.96 -37.45
N ARG A 11 -60.68 44.92 -36.21
CA ARG A 11 -60.01 45.47 -35.07
C ARG A 11 -58.72 44.69 -34.74
N ARG A 12 -57.54 45.27 -34.98
CA ARG A 12 -56.28 44.79 -34.46
C ARG A 12 -56.19 45.22 -32.99
N THR A 13 -56.39 44.30 -32.06
CA THR A 13 -56.02 44.52 -30.67
C THR A 13 -54.51 44.33 -30.51
N SER A 14 -53.76 45.44 -30.49
CA SER A 14 -52.36 45.43 -30.13
C SER A 14 -52.26 45.12 -28.65
N ARG A 15 -51.82 43.92 -28.30
CA ARG A 15 -51.46 43.59 -26.93
C ARG A 15 -50.04 44.12 -26.66
N THR A 16 -49.95 45.38 -26.27
CA THR A 16 -48.74 45.95 -25.69
C THR A 16 -48.62 45.35 -24.29
N VAL A 17 -47.79 44.32 -24.11
CA VAL A 17 -47.33 43.90 -22.80
C VAL A 17 -46.49 45.07 -22.25
N PRO A 18 -46.85 45.69 -21.11
CA PRO A 18 -46.13 46.84 -20.61
C PRO A 18 -44.65 46.42 -20.32
N ALA A 19 -43.72 47.20 -20.86
CA ALA A 19 -42.24 46.97 -20.71
C ALA A 19 -41.82 46.81 -19.23
N ALA A 20 -42.61 47.34 -18.29
CA ALA A 20 -42.42 47.15 -16.86
C ALA A 20 -42.56 45.68 -16.40
N LEU A 21 -43.45 44.88 -16.99
CA LEU A 21 -43.64 43.48 -16.63
C LEU A 21 -42.46 42.61 -17.14
N SER A 22 -41.91 42.94 -18.29
CA SER A 22 -40.72 42.28 -18.84
C SER A 22 -39.46 42.56 -18.03
N LEU A 23 -39.31 43.80 -17.51
CA LEU A 23 -38.18 44.18 -16.66
C LEU A 23 -38.26 43.49 -15.28
N LEU A 24 -39.43 43.32 -14.71
CA LEU A 24 -39.62 42.61 -13.43
C LEU A 24 -39.28 41.12 -13.55
N ILE A 25 -39.64 40.49 -14.66
CA ILE A 25 -39.26 39.07 -14.91
C ILE A 25 -37.76 38.91 -15.09
N ALA A 26 -37.11 39.86 -15.77
CA ALA A 26 -35.65 39.83 -15.96
C ALA A 26 -34.87 40.00 -14.66
N VAL A 27 -35.30 40.88 -13.76
CA VAL A 27 -34.68 41.12 -12.43
C VAL A 27 -34.88 39.88 -11.53
N ALA A 28 -36.05 39.24 -11.55
CA ALA A 28 -36.29 38.01 -10.79
C ALA A 28 -35.41 36.84 -11.22
N SER A 29 -35.00 36.80 -12.49
CA SER A 29 -34.12 35.73 -13.02
C SER A 29 -32.68 35.81 -12.53
N PHE A 30 -32.20 36.99 -12.11
CA PHE A 30 -30.83 37.16 -11.59
C PHE A 30 -30.73 36.97 -10.06
N SER A 31 -31.84 36.88 -9.33
CA SER A 31 -31.85 36.71 -7.88
C SER A 31 -31.82 35.24 -7.44
N GLY A 32 -31.72 34.31 -8.37
CA GLY A 32 -31.77 32.86 -8.09
C GLY A 32 -30.63 32.30 -7.23
N CYS A 33 -29.55 33.08 -7.02
CA CYS A 33 -28.41 32.62 -6.23
C CYS A 33 -28.63 32.62 -4.70
N HIS A 34 -29.68 33.28 -4.20
CA HIS A 34 -29.95 33.41 -2.76
C HIS A 34 -31.39 33.01 -2.35
N LEU A 35 -31.97 32.03 -3.07
CA LEU A 35 -33.29 31.52 -2.72
C LEU A 35 -33.27 30.84 -1.34
N PRO A 36 -34.28 31.07 -0.47
CA PRO A 36 -34.45 30.30 0.77
C PRO A 36 -34.53 28.81 0.47
N GLY A 37 -33.67 27.99 1.09
CA GLY A 37 -33.61 26.54 0.87
C GLY A 37 -32.48 26.09 -0.06
N LYS A 38 -31.69 27.00 -0.67
CA LYS A 38 -30.43 26.61 -1.31
C LYS A 38 -29.46 26.17 -0.21
N PRO A 39 -28.87 24.96 -0.27
CA PRO A 39 -27.81 24.57 0.66
C PRO A 39 -26.70 25.63 0.64
N GLY A 40 -26.27 26.09 1.83
CA GLY A 40 -25.10 26.94 1.95
C GLY A 40 -23.89 26.25 1.30
N GLU A 41 -22.93 27.05 0.86
CA GLU A 41 -21.62 26.49 0.45
C GLU A 41 -21.08 25.77 1.68
N GLY A 42 -20.99 24.43 1.59
CA GLY A 42 -20.32 23.62 2.60
C GLY A 42 -18.83 23.99 2.68
N PRO A 43 -18.12 23.55 3.71
CA PRO A 43 -16.68 23.72 3.75
C PRO A 43 -16.08 23.15 2.46
N GLU A 44 -15.14 23.88 1.86
CA GLU A 44 -14.43 23.44 0.67
C GLU A 44 -13.76 22.09 0.96
N VAL A 45 -14.15 21.05 0.24
CA VAL A 45 -13.55 19.74 0.38
C VAL A 45 -12.20 19.78 -0.33
N PRO A 46 -11.08 19.55 0.38
CA PRO A 46 -9.77 19.57 -0.27
C PRO A 46 -9.73 18.51 -1.37
N ARG A 47 -9.13 18.85 -2.50
CA ARG A 47 -8.90 17.87 -3.56
C ARG A 47 -7.94 16.79 -3.07
N PRO A 48 -8.06 15.55 -3.58
CA PRO A 48 -7.23 14.43 -3.11
C PRO A 48 -5.74 14.75 -3.04
N GLU A 49 -5.20 15.45 -4.06
CA GLU A 49 -3.79 15.83 -4.13
C GLU A 49 -3.35 16.90 -3.11
N GLN A 50 -4.29 17.58 -2.47
CA GLN A 50 -4.04 18.59 -1.44
C GLN A 50 -3.98 17.98 -0.03
N VAL A 51 -4.42 16.73 0.13
CA VAL A 51 -4.39 16.04 1.42
C VAL A 51 -2.96 15.64 1.74
N THR A 52 -2.36 16.26 2.76
CA THR A 52 -1.01 15.95 3.26
C THR A 52 -1.01 15.49 4.72
N ASN A 53 -2.19 15.25 5.29
CA ASN A 53 -2.30 14.70 6.64
C ASN A 53 -1.80 13.25 6.66
N PHE A 54 -0.80 12.96 7.51
CA PHE A 54 -0.16 11.64 7.60
C PHE A 54 -1.17 10.52 7.92
N ASP A 55 -2.05 10.73 8.91
CA ASP A 55 -2.98 9.68 9.33
C ASP A 55 -3.96 9.29 8.20
N THR A 56 -4.41 10.29 7.45
CA THR A 56 -5.27 10.09 6.29
C THR A 56 -4.53 9.33 5.19
N LEU A 57 -3.32 9.79 4.84
CA LEU A 57 -2.52 9.16 3.78
C LEU A 57 -2.10 7.74 4.15
N TYR A 58 -1.58 7.55 5.36
CA TYR A 58 -1.16 6.24 5.86
C TYR A 58 -2.34 5.27 5.97
N GLY A 59 -3.45 5.71 6.54
CA GLY A 59 -4.66 4.90 6.70
C GLY A 59 -5.21 4.41 5.37
N ALA A 60 -5.23 5.29 4.36
CA ALA A 60 -5.78 4.96 3.05
C ALA A 60 -4.86 4.07 2.18
N ASN A 61 -3.53 4.22 2.30
CA ASN A 61 -2.58 3.63 1.35
C ASN A 61 -1.67 2.55 1.95
N CYS A 62 -1.38 2.60 3.24
CA CYS A 62 -0.31 1.79 3.85
C CYS A 62 -0.83 0.79 4.90
N ALA A 63 -1.82 1.20 5.69
CA ALA A 63 -2.28 0.47 6.88
C ALA A 63 -2.80 -0.94 6.57
N GLY A 64 -3.35 -1.18 5.39
CA GLY A 64 -3.86 -2.49 4.98
C GLY A 64 -2.80 -3.59 4.99
N CYS A 65 -1.56 -3.25 4.59
CA CYS A 65 -0.44 -4.19 4.55
C CYS A 65 0.51 -4.06 5.74
N HIS A 66 0.76 -2.83 6.21
CA HIS A 66 1.73 -2.55 7.27
C HIS A 66 1.10 -2.49 8.68
N GLY A 67 -0.24 -2.64 8.77
CA GLY A 67 -0.98 -2.50 10.03
C GLY A 67 -1.29 -1.05 10.39
N ALA A 68 -2.39 -0.82 11.10
CA ALA A 68 -2.87 0.53 11.44
C ALA A 68 -1.85 1.37 12.24
N ASN A 69 -1.02 0.69 13.03
CA ASN A 69 0.04 1.31 13.84
C ASN A 69 1.45 0.96 13.33
N GLY A 70 1.60 0.63 12.06
CA GLY A 70 2.88 0.28 11.45
C GLY A 70 3.42 -1.09 11.85
N GLN A 71 2.62 -1.94 12.48
CA GLN A 71 3.01 -3.26 12.97
C GLN A 71 1.84 -4.25 12.89
N ASN A 72 2.13 -5.55 13.06
CA ASN A 72 1.16 -6.65 13.00
C ASN A 72 0.45 -6.79 11.63
N GLY A 73 0.99 -6.18 10.59
CA GLY A 73 0.58 -6.39 9.21
C GLY A 73 1.35 -7.51 8.54
N SER A 74 0.95 -7.89 7.33
CA SER A 74 1.64 -8.90 6.51
C SER A 74 2.97 -8.40 5.95
N ALA A 75 3.10 -7.07 5.74
CA ALA A 75 4.31 -6.44 5.24
C ALA A 75 5.28 -6.04 6.38
N MET A 76 6.41 -5.41 6.00
CA MET A 76 7.43 -4.92 6.93
C MET A 76 6.82 -4.08 8.06
N ASN A 77 7.29 -4.32 9.29
CA ASN A 77 6.94 -3.50 10.45
C ASN A 77 7.60 -2.13 10.35
N LEU A 78 6.83 -1.13 9.94
CA LEU A 78 7.31 0.25 9.78
C LEU A 78 7.55 0.96 11.12
N ALA A 79 6.91 0.49 12.21
CA ALA A 79 7.13 1.01 13.56
C ALA A 79 8.36 0.39 14.24
N ASN A 80 9.06 -0.56 13.59
CA ASN A 80 10.25 -1.18 14.13
C ASN A 80 11.39 -0.16 14.19
N PRO A 81 11.93 0.15 15.39
CA PRO A 81 12.97 1.16 15.54
C PRO A 81 14.28 0.79 14.84
N VAL A 82 14.60 -0.50 14.70
CA VAL A 82 15.77 -0.96 13.95
C VAL A 82 15.56 -0.66 12.44
N TYR A 83 14.40 -0.99 11.90
CA TYR A 83 14.04 -0.65 10.51
C TYR A 83 14.13 0.84 10.26
N GLN A 84 13.54 1.66 11.15
CA GLN A 84 13.55 3.12 11.05
C GLN A 84 14.95 3.72 11.09
N SER A 85 15.89 3.07 11.79
CA SER A 85 17.29 3.50 11.87
C SER A 85 18.16 2.96 10.73
N LEU A 86 17.74 1.85 10.11
CA LEU A 86 18.47 1.18 9.04
C LEU A 86 18.25 1.87 7.68
N VAL A 87 17.03 2.34 7.41
CA VAL A 87 16.62 2.88 6.13
C VAL A 87 16.63 4.40 6.18
N ASP A 88 17.25 5.07 5.20
CA ASP A 88 17.24 6.52 5.11
C ASP A 88 15.96 7.06 4.42
N ASP A 89 15.76 8.38 4.51
CA ASP A 89 14.57 9.04 3.95
C ASP A 89 14.52 8.97 2.42
N ALA A 90 15.66 9.00 1.76
CA ALA A 90 15.73 8.91 0.31
C ALA A 90 15.27 7.53 -0.16
N THR A 91 15.74 6.47 0.50
CA THR A 91 15.29 5.09 0.23
C THR A 91 13.81 4.89 0.54
N LEU A 92 13.29 5.42 1.67
CA LEU A 92 11.86 5.37 1.97
C LEU A 92 11.02 6.05 0.88
N ARG A 93 11.45 7.23 0.45
CA ARG A 93 10.78 7.99 -0.62
C ARG A 93 10.77 7.23 -1.93
N ASP A 94 11.90 6.65 -2.30
CA ASP A 94 12.05 5.87 -3.53
C ASP A 94 11.15 4.63 -3.51
N VAL A 95 11.20 3.83 -2.45
CA VAL A 95 10.37 2.62 -2.29
C VAL A 95 8.87 2.97 -2.30
N ILE A 96 8.44 4.04 -1.65
CA ILE A 96 7.04 4.45 -1.70
C ILE A 96 6.65 4.91 -3.12
N SER A 97 7.51 5.68 -3.76
CA SER A 97 7.23 6.22 -5.10
C SER A 97 7.19 5.14 -6.18
N SER A 98 8.23 4.29 -6.25
CA SER A 98 8.44 3.31 -7.32
C SER A 98 7.87 1.93 -7.02
N GLY A 99 7.51 1.65 -5.76
CA GLY A 99 7.19 0.31 -5.28
C GLY A 99 8.44 -0.54 -5.10
N GLU A 100 8.24 -1.80 -4.75
CA GLU A 100 9.32 -2.76 -4.52
C GLU A 100 9.17 -3.93 -5.50
N THR A 101 10.01 -3.96 -6.53
CA THR A 101 9.94 -4.96 -7.60
C THR A 101 10.06 -6.39 -7.05
N GLY A 102 9.19 -7.27 -7.51
CA GLY A 102 9.16 -8.68 -7.08
C GLY A 102 8.49 -8.91 -5.73
N THR A 103 7.75 -7.92 -5.23
CA THR A 103 6.93 -8.00 -4.02
C THR A 103 5.50 -7.52 -4.29
N LEU A 104 4.66 -7.49 -3.24
CA LEU A 104 3.30 -6.92 -3.30
C LEU A 104 3.26 -5.41 -3.04
N MET A 105 4.39 -4.74 -2.80
CA MET A 105 4.44 -3.30 -2.59
C MET A 105 4.31 -2.57 -3.92
N PRO A 106 3.15 -1.98 -4.26
CA PRO A 106 2.95 -1.29 -5.52
C PRO A 106 3.62 0.09 -5.52
N ALA A 107 3.81 0.65 -6.70
CA ALA A 107 4.20 2.05 -6.85
C ALA A 107 3.05 2.98 -6.45
N PHE A 108 3.30 3.93 -5.56
CA PHE A 108 2.32 4.94 -5.17
C PHE A 108 2.53 6.29 -5.87
N GLY A 109 3.73 6.57 -6.35
CA GLY A 109 4.06 7.84 -6.99
C GLY A 109 3.41 8.00 -8.37
N THR A 110 2.90 9.19 -8.67
CA THR A 110 2.29 9.50 -9.98
C THR A 110 3.24 9.27 -11.15
N LYS A 111 4.55 9.44 -10.95
CA LYS A 111 5.59 9.17 -11.96
C LYS A 111 5.70 7.68 -12.33
N HIS A 112 5.20 6.81 -11.48
CA HIS A 112 5.26 5.36 -11.65
C HIS A 112 3.87 4.71 -11.79
N GLY A 113 2.84 5.53 -12.12
CA GLY A 113 1.47 5.06 -12.32
C GLY A 113 0.62 4.97 -11.07
N GLY A 114 1.14 5.39 -9.91
CA GLY A 114 0.40 5.52 -8.66
C GLY A 114 -0.42 6.81 -8.60
N THR A 115 -0.96 7.11 -7.43
CA THR A 115 -1.88 8.24 -7.22
C THR A 115 -1.33 9.33 -6.30
N LEU A 116 -0.21 9.10 -5.61
CA LEU A 116 0.37 10.04 -4.66
C LEU A 116 1.31 11.03 -5.35
N THR A 117 1.15 12.30 -5.05
CA THR A 117 2.10 13.36 -5.44
C THR A 117 3.39 13.26 -4.63
N ASP A 118 4.47 13.87 -5.11
CA ASP A 118 5.74 13.95 -4.38
C ASP A 118 5.55 14.56 -2.98
N ALA A 119 4.71 15.61 -2.86
CA ALA A 119 4.40 16.24 -1.57
C ALA A 119 3.68 15.30 -0.57
N GLN A 120 2.81 14.42 -1.08
CA GLN A 120 2.15 13.42 -0.26
C GLN A 120 3.12 12.32 0.20
N ILE A 121 4.02 11.89 -0.67
CA ILE A 121 5.09 10.95 -0.31
C ILE A 121 6.01 11.55 0.75
N ASP A 122 6.38 12.84 0.61
CA ASP A 122 7.16 13.56 1.59
C ASP A 122 6.45 13.66 2.95
N ALA A 123 5.15 13.91 2.93
CA ALA A 123 4.33 13.93 4.14
C ALA A 123 4.27 12.54 4.81
N ILE A 124 4.20 11.46 4.03
CA ILE A 124 4.25 10.09 4.57
C ILE A 124 5.62 9.83 5.21
N VAL A 125 6.73 10.09 4.52
CA VAL A 125 8.08 9.86 5.08
C VAL A 125 8.29 10.66 6.36
N THR A 126 7.94 11.95 6.36
CA THR A 126 8.00 12.81 7.54
C THR A 126 7.17 12.26 8.69
N GLY A 127 5.95 11.81 8.40
CA GLY A 127 5.06 11.24 9.39
C GLY A 127 5.54 9.90 9.97
N LEU A 128 6.13 9.02 9.15
CA LEU A 128 6.78 7.78 9.59
C LEU A 128 7.89 8.10 10.60
N ARG A 129 8.75 9.08 10.30
CA ARG A 129 9.84 9.50 11.19
C ARG A 129 9.33 10.13 12.46
N ALA A 130 8.39 11.06 12.36
CA ALA A 130 7.84 11.73 13.54
C ALA A 130 7.16 10.75 14.51
N ARG A 131 6.52 9.71 13.99
CA ARG A 131 5.76 8.76 14.79
C ARG A 131 6.59 7.60 15.33
N TRP A 132 7.49 7.03 14.54
CA TRP A 132 8.13 5.76 14.88
C TRP A 132 9.65 5.78 14.92
N ASN A 133 10.31 6.83 14.45
CA ASN A 133 11.77 6.88 14.56
C ASN A 133 12.19 7.05 16.01
N LYS A 134 13.09 6.19 16.45
CA LYS A 134 13.79 6.31 17.72
C LYS A 134 15.27 6.51 17.43
N SER A 135 15.79 7.68 17.76
CA SER A 135 17.20 7.99 17.57
C SER A 135 18.10 7.02 18.35
N ASN A 136 19.27 6.76 17.80
CA ASN A 136 20.37 6.03 18.46
C ASN A 136 20.16 4.53 18.71
N VAL A 137 19.15 3.89 18.14
CA VAL A 137 18.92 2.43 18.34
C VAL A 137 20.09 1.58 17.84
N LEU A 138 20.79 2.03 16.80
CA LEU A 138 21.96 1.37 16.23
C LEU A 138 23.30 2.01 16.64
N ALA A 139 23.28 3.05 17.48
CA ALA A 139 24.51 3.71 17.90
C ALA A 139 25.44 2.75 18.66
N GLY A 140 26.71 2.71 18.25
CA GLY A 140 27.71 1.81 18.82
C GLY A 140 27.53 0.33 18.43
N GLN A 141 26.56 0.01 17.57
CA GLN A 141 26.35 -1.33 16.99
C GLN A 141 27.06 -1.43 15.64
N ASN A 142 27.69 -2.58 15.38
CA ASN A 142 28.14 -2.92 14.03
C ASN A 142 26.94 -3.48 13.24
N ALA A 143 26.01 -2.59 12.88
CA ALA A 143 24.79 -2.97 12.20
C ALA A 143 25.07 -3.30 10.72
N PRO A 144 24.46 -4.37 10.19
CA PRO A 144 24.52 -4.68 8.77
C PRO A 144 23.96 -3.53 7.92
N ALA A 145 24.52 -3.31 6.73
CA ALA A 145 24.02 -2.28 5.83
C ALA A 145 22.63 -2.63 5.28
N TYR A 146 21.82 -1.62 4.97
CA TYR A 146 20.52 -1.86 4.32
C TYR A 146 20.64 -2.66 3.03
N LYS A 147 21.54 -2.25 2.15
CA LYS A 147 21.87 -2.97 0.90
C LYS A 147 23.08 -3.85 1.12
N ALA A 148 23.05 -5.08 0.59
CA ALA A 148 24.23 -5.94 0.55
C ALA A 148 25.35 -5.31 -0.28
N ALA A 149 26.58 -5.40 0.21
CA ALA A 149 27.76 -4.89 -0.51
C ALA A 149 28.23 -5.83 -1.63
N HIS A 150 27.85 -7.11 -1.56
CA HIS A 150 28.22 -8.15 -2.51
C HIS A 150 27.12 -9.21 -2.62
N ALA A 151 27.20 -10.06 -3.65
CA ALA A 151 26.31 -11.20 -3.79
C ALA A 151 26.63 -12.25 -2.71
N GLY A 152 25.59 -12.92 -2.20
CA GLY A 152 25.73 -13.98 -1.21
C GLY A 152 26.10 -15.33 -1.82
N ASP A 153 26.69 -16.19 -1.00
CA ASP A 153 27.01 -17.58 -1.29
C ASP A 153 25.87 -18.48 -0.79
N ALA A 154 25.05 -18.99 -1.71
CA ALA A 154 23.91 -19.82 -1.34
C ALA A 154 24.30 -21.13 -0.63
N ALA A 155 25.49 -21.69 -0.88
CA ALA A 155 25.93 -22.90 -0.20
C ALA A 155 26.25 -22.64 1.28
N LYS A 156 26.85 -21.49 1.60
CA LYS A 156 27.05 -21.05 2.99
C LYS A 156 25.74 -20.61 3.65
N GLY A 157 24.82 -20.07 2.84
CA GLY A 157 23.51 -19.62 3.29
C GLY A 157 22.66 -20.75 3.86
N GLU A 158 22.78 -21.98 3.34
CA GLU A 158 22.12 -23.16 3.92
C GLU A 158 22.57 -23.39 5.36
N GLN A 159 23.87 -23.33 5.62
CA GLN A 159 24.40 -23.52 6.97
C GLN A 159 23.94 -22.40 7.92
N ALA A 160 23.95 -21.15 7.45
CA ALA A 160 23.43 -20.01 8.22
C ALA A 160 21.95 -20.19 8.56
N TYR A 161 21.14 -20.65 7.59
CA TYR A 161 19.73 -20.95 7.80
C TYR A 161 19.52 -22.03 8.87
N GLN A 162 20.20 -23.17 8.77
CA GLN A 162 20.09 -24.28 9.72
C GLN A 162 20.44 -23.83 11.14
N THR A 163 21.43 -22.95 11.28
CA THR A 163 21.92 -22.49 12.58
C THR A 163 21.02 -21.45 13.21
N ALA A 164 20.50 -20.49 12.42
CA ALA A 164 19.83 -19.30 12.93
C ALA A 164 18.30 -19.32 12.75
N CYS A 165 17.78 -19.98 11.70
CA CYS A 165 16.41 -19.81 11.25
C CYS A 165 15.55 -21.07 11.42
N ALA A 166 16.12 -22.27 11.15
CA ALA A 166 15.39 -23.52 11.10
C ALA A 166 14.62 -23.85 12.38
N ARG A 167 15.17 -23.49 13.54
CA ARG A 167 14.53 -23.75 14.86
C ARG A 167 13.09 -23.17 14.97
N CYS A 168 12.80 -22.08 14.25
CA CYS A 168 11.49 -21.43 14.24
C CYS A 168 10.75 -21.60 12.92
N HIS A 169 11.48 -21.75 11.81
CA HIS A 169 10.91 -21.75 10.46
C HIS A 169 10.82 -23.13 9.82
N GLU A 170 11.27 -24.18 10.48
CA GLU A 170 11.02 -25.57 10.07
C GLU A 170 10.10 -26.30 11.02
N ALA A 171 9.22 -27.12 10.44
CA ALA A 171 8.39 -28.04 11.22
C ALA A 171 9.23 -29.23 11.70
N ALA A 172 9.05 -29.62 12.95
CA ALA A 172 9.52 -30.91 13.46
C ALA A 172 8.38 -31.95 13.35
N PRO A 173 8.66 -33.27 13.45
CA PRO A 173 7.66 -34.32 13.22
C PRO A 173 6.36 -34.19 14.04
N GLN A 174 6.39 -33.44 15.15
CA GLN A 174 5.23 -33.26 16.04
C GLN A 174 4.98 -31.80 16.40
N LYS A 175 5.65 -30.87 15.72
CA LYS A 175 5.57 -29.45 16.00
C LYS A 175 5.57 -28.64 14.69
N PRO A 176 4.51 -27.88 14.39
CA PRO A 176 4.52 -26.97 13.27
C PRO A 176 5.61 -25.89 13.44
N ALA A 177 6.08 -25.33 12.34
CA ALA A 177 7.01 -24.21 12.36
C ALA A 177 6.34 -23.00 13.04
N GLU A 178 6.88 -22.54 14.17
CA GLU A 178 6.31 -21.42 14.97
C GLU A 178 6.24 -20.12 14.16
N GLY A 179 7.28 -19.86 13.36
CA GLY A 179 7.38 -18.68 12.50
C GLY A 179 6.78 -18.87 11.11
N GLY A 180 6.15 -20.03 10.83
CA GLY A 180 5.76 -20.41 9.48
C GLY A 180 6.98 -20.74 8.59
N SER A 181 6.73 -21.47 7.49
CA SER A 181 7.80 -21.85 6.56
C SER A 181 8.17 -20.67 5.64
N ILE A 182 9.39 -20.15 5.78
CA ILE A 182 9.95 -19.14 4.87
C ILE A 182 10.60 -19.74 3.62
N ARG A 183 10.56 -21.07 3.48
CA ARG A 183 10.94 -21.82 2.28
C ARG A 183 9.73 -22.15 1.40
N ASP A 184 8.53 -21.82 1.86
CA ASP A 184 7.32 -22.02 1.08
C ASP A 184 7.37 -21.20 -0.20
N GLY A 185 7.08 -21.83 -1.34
CA GLY A 185 7.14 -21.18 -2.63
C GLY A 185 6.13 -20.03 -2.78
N SER A 186 4.98 -20.07 -2.08
CA SER A 186 4.02 -18.96 -2.08
C SER A 186 4.61 -17.74 -1.37
N PHE A 187 5.28 -17.95 -0.24
CA PHE A 187 5.98 -16.89 0.46
C PHE A 187 7.10 -16.30 -0.40
N LEU A 188 7.97 -17.17 -0.94
CA LEU A 188 9.10 -16.74 -1.76
C LEU A 188 8.66 -16.02 -3.04
N ALA A 189 7.50 -16.36 -3.60
CA ALA A 189 6.95 -15.66 -4.75
C ALA A 189 6.60 -14.18 -4.48
N LEU A 190 6.31 -13.85 -3.23
CA LEU A 190 5.81 -12.52 -2.80
C LEU A 190 6.89 -11.61 -2.21
N VAL A 191 8.13 -12.10 -2.11
CA VAL A 191 9.26 -11.36 -1.54
C VAL A 191 10.43 -11.30 -2.52
N ASN A 192 11.29 -10.30 -2.34
CA ASN A 192 12.56 -10.19 -3.02
C ASN A 192 13.74 -10.29 -2.03
N GLU A 193 14.94 -10.24 -2.55
CA GLU A 193 16.17 -10.30 -1.75
C GLU A 193 16.23 -9.21 -0.69
N GLN A 194 15.90 -7.98 -1.07
CA GLN A 194 15.94 -6.84 -0.13
C GLN A 194 14.91 -7.00 1.01
N THR A 195 13.73 -7.52 0.71
CA THR A 195 12.71 -7.78 1.74
C THR A 195 13.19 -8.81 2.75
N ILE A 196 13.78 -9.93 2.29
CA ILE A 196 14.31 -10.95 3.20
C ILE A 196 15.46 -10.38 4.03
N ARG A 197 16.44 -9.76 3.39
CA ARG A 197 17.58 -9.13 4.06
C ARG A 197 17.12 -8.15 5.15
N THR A 198 16.25 -7.23 4.80
CA THR A 198 15.73 -6.22 5.72
C THR A 198 14.98 -6.85 6.91
N THR A 199 14.21 -7.92 6.62
CA THR A 199 13.49 -8.66 7.67
C THR A 199 14.45 -9.38 8.61
N VAL A 200 15.52 -9.98 8.11
CA VAL A 200 16.53 -10.63 8.95
C VAL A 200 17.25 -9.60 9.85
N ILE A 201 17.60 -8.45 9.28
CA ILE A 201 18.29 -7.39 10.04
C ILE A 201 17.35 -6.78 11.10
N ALA A 202 16.16 -6.34 10.70
CA ALA A 202 15.25 -5.63 11.58
C ALA A 202 14.47 -6.54 12.53
N GLY A 203 14.28 -7.80 12.16
CA GLY A 203 13.34 -8.69 12.83
C GLY A 203 11.88 -8.31 12.61
N ARG A 204 11.01 -9.13 13.15
CA ARG A 204 9.57 -8.90 13.30
C ARG A 204 9.19 -9.08 14.77
N PRO A 205 9.65 -8.17 15.66
CA PRO A 205 9.39 -8.29 17.09
C PRO A 205 7.89 -8.26 17.42
N ASP A 206 7.09 -7.65 16.58
CA ASP A 206 5.64 -7.68 16.62
C ASP A 206 5.06 -9.10 16.43
N LEU A 207 5.79 -10.00 15.77
CA LEU A 207 5.43 -11.39 15.54
C LEU A 207 6.34 -12.39 16.30
N GLY A 208 7.21 -11.90 17.20
CA GLY A 208 8.11 -12.73 18.00
C GLY A 208 9.45 -13.07 17.34
N MET A 209 9.75 -12.58 16.14
CA MET A 209 11.04 -12.75 15.47
C MET A 209 12.03 -11.67 15.92
N PRO A 210 13.14 -11.99 16.61
CA PRO A 210 14.13 -11.01 17.01
C PRO A 210 14.88 -10.44 15.79
N ASP A 211 15.58 -9.33 16.00
CA ASP A 211 16.52 -8.80 15.02
C ASP A 211 17.80 -9.66 14.92
N TRP A 212 18.71 -9.31 14.00
CA TRP A 212 19.94 -10.05 13.70
C TRP A 212 20.82 -10.34 14.94
N ARG A 213 20.66 -9.57 16.03
CA ARG A 213 21.41 -9.73 17.28
C ARG A 213 20.92 -10.89 18.13
N GLY A 214 19.65 -11.23 18.00
CA GLY A 214 18.98 -12.25 18.81
C GLY A 214 18.76 -13.60 18.12
N LEU A 215 19.16 -13.74 16.87
CA LEU A 215 18.96 -14.98 16.09
C LEU A 215 19.92 -16.10 16.48
N LEU A 216 21.11 -15.77 16.98
CA LEU A 216 22.08 -16.74 17.47
C LEU A 216 22.33 -16.56 18.98
N LYS A 217 22.65 -17.66 19.66
CA LYS A 217 23.05 -17.58 21.07
C LYS A 217 24.49 -17.05 21.17
N GLY A 218 24.65 -15.94 21.90
CA GLY A 218 25.96 -15.40 22.25
C GLY A 218 26.61 -14.47 21.23
N ARG A 219 26.07 -14.32 20.02
CA ARG A 219 26.54 -13.36 19.03
C ARG A 219 25.45 -12.94 18.04
N ALA A 220 25.64 -11.82 17.39
CA ALA A 220 24.82 -11.40 16.25
C ALA A 220 25.18 -12.20 14.99
N LEU A 221 24.28 -12.25 14.01
CA LEU A 221 24.62 -12.64 12.64
C LEU A 221 25.59 -11.61 12.04
N THR A 222 26.54 -12.10 11.26
CA THR A 222 27.43 -11.25 10.48
C THR A 222 26.74 -10.74 9.22
N GLU A 223 27.33 -9.73 8.59
CA GLU A 223 26.92 -9.21 7.28
C GLU A 223 26.89 -10.34 6.23
N ASP A 224 27.95 -11.15 6.18
CA ASP A 224 28.05 -12.25 5.22
C ASP A 224 26.98 -13.33 5.46
N GLU A 225 26.77 -13.74 6.73
CA GLU A 225 25.73 -14.73 7.05
C GLU A 225 24.32 -14.25 6.66
N ILE A 226 24.03 -12.97 6.79
CA ILE A 226 22.75 -12.39 6.36
C ILE A 226 22.66 -12.39 4.84
N THR A 227 23.71 -12.00 4.15
CA THR A 227 23.76 -11.96 2.69
C THR A 227 23.67 -13.38 2.10
N ASP A 228 24.38 -14.33 2.68
CA ASP A 228 24.41 -15.73 2.24
C ASP A 228 23.06 -16.43 2.47
N VAL A 229 22.42 -16.28 3.65
CA VAL A 229 21.10 -16.87 3.91
C VAL A 229 20.02 -16.28 3.02
N THR A 230 20.12 -14.99 2.70
CA THR A 230 19.21 -14.32 1.77
C THR A 230 19.36 -14.93 0.36
N ALA A 231 20.59 -15.10 -0.13
CA ALA A 231 20.87 -15.72 -1.41
C ALA A 231 20.37 -17.18 -1.47
N TRP A 232 20.55 -17.95 -0.40
CA TRP A 232 20.08 -19.32 -0.33
C TRP A 232 18.54 -19.43 -0.36
N LEU A 233 17.84 -18.58 0.35
CA LEU A 233 16.38 -18.53 0.31
C LEU A 233 15.88 -18.14 -1.08
N MET A 234 16.48 -17.13 -1.69
CA MET A 234 16.11 -16.69 -3.03
C MET A 234 16.40 -17.73 -4.12
N ALA A 235 17.41 -18.57 -3.95
CA ALA A 235 17.69 -19.69 -4.87
C ALA A 235 16.56 -20.76 -4.87
N GLN A 236 15.71 -20.77 -3.85
CA GLN A 236 14.55 -21.66 -3.75
C GLN A 236 13.26 -21.02 -4.29
N LYS A 237 13.31 -19.75 -4.72
CA LYS A 237 12.16 -19.06 -5.29
C LYS A 237 11.69 -19.78 -6.56
N PRO A 238 10.39 -20.11 -6.68
CA PRO A 238 9.89 -20.79 -7.87
C PRO A 238 10.03 -19.89 -9.09
N ALA A 239 10.53 -20.46 -10.20
CA ALA A 239 10.69 -19.73 -11.46
C ALA A 239 9.34 -19.23 -12.01
N THR A 240 8.26 -19.98 -11.73
CA THR A 240 6.90 -19.63 -12.15
C THR A 240 6.00 -19.65 -10.93
N PRO A 241 5.64 -18.48 -10.36
CA PRO A 241 4.69 -18.41 -9.26
C PRO A 241 3.35 -19.05 -9.65
N GLY A 242 2.75 -19.80 -8.71
CA GLY A 242 1.47 -20.46 -8.93
C GLY A 242 1.55 -21.82 -9.64
N GLN A 243 2.72 -22.29 -10.06
CA GLN A 243 2.91 -23.67 -10.49
C GLN A 243 2.84 -24.63 -9.28
N PRO A 244 2.38 -25.87 -9.47
CA PRO A 244 2.37 -26.85 -8.39
C PRO A 244 3.75 -27.01 -7.78
N TYR A 245 3.84 -26.98 -6.48
CA TYR A 245 5.10 -27.16 -5.76
C TYR A 245 5.62 -28.59 -5.93
N PRO A 246 6.95 -28.79 -5.90
CA PRO A 246 7.50 -30.13 -5.84
C PRO A 246 6.86 -30.89 -4.68
N GLY A 247 6.15 -32.00 -4.97
CA GLY A 247 5.38 -32.78 -4.00
C GLY A 247 3.87 -32.51 -3.95
N ALA A 248 3.35 -31.45 -4.56
CA ALA A 248 1.91 -31.24 -4.69
C ALA A 248 1.21 -32.15 -5.71
N GLY A 249 1.96 -32.93 -6.46
CA GLY A 249 1.47 -33.76 -7.58
C GLY A 249 0.75 -35.05 -7.19
N GLN A 250 0.45 -35.31 -5.92
CA GLN A 250 -0.24 -36.53 -5.49
C GLN A 250 -1.56 -36.33 -4.74
N GLN A 251 -1.98 -35.13 -4.49
CA GLN A 251 -3.36 -34.89 -4.02
C GLN A 251 -4.21 -34.55 -5.23
N GLY A 252 -4.86 -35.60 -5.77
CA GLY A 252 -5.82 -35.48 -6.86
C GLY A 252 -6.83 -34.37 -6.55
N SER A 253 -6.81 -33.36 -7.39
CA SER A 253 -7.78 -32.26 -7.37
C SER A 253 -9.14 -32.79 -7.78
N ALA A 254 -9.87 -33.35 -6.85
CA ALA A 254 -11.30 -33.37 -6.93
C ALA A 254 -11.82 -31.98 -6.53
N HIS A 255 -11.66 -30.99 -7.39
CA HIS A 255 -12.45 -29.79 -7.35
C HIS A 255 -13.86 -30.19 -7.76
N THR A 256 -14.67 -30.61 -6.79
CA THR A 256 -16.12 -30.72 -6.97
C THR A 256 -16.63 -29.28 -7.13
N PRO A 257 -17.23 -28.93 -8.26
CA PRO A 257 -17.83 -27.62 -8.42
C PRO A 257 -18.89 -27.42 -7.34
N MET A 258 -18.82 -26.33 -6.59
CA MET A 258 -19.89 -26.00 -5.65
C MET A 258 -21.20 -25.83 -6.43
N PRO A 259 -22.31 -26.43 -6.00
CA PRO A 259 -23.60 -26.25 -6.65
C PRO A 259 -23.99 -24.77 -6.58
N ASN A 260 -24.42 -24.21 -7.72
CA ASN A 260 -24.95 -22.86 -7.79
C ASN A 260 -26.08 -22.68 -6.76
N PRO A 261 -26.10 -21.56 -6.01
CA PRO A 261 -27.23 -21.28 -5.14
C PRO A 261 -28.49 -21.10 -6.00
N VAL A 262 -29.47 -21.92 -5.71
CA VAL A 262 -30.80 -21.87 -6.33
C VAL A 262 -31.40 -20.50 -6.00
N LYS A 263 -31.75 -19.72 -7.04
CA LYS A 263 -32.59 -18.54 -6.88
C LYS A 263 -33.95 -18.96 -6.34
N GLN A 264 -34.29 -18.44 -5.16
CA GLN A 264 -35.67 -18.33 -4.70
C GLN A 264 -36.18 -16.93 -5.02
#